data_5829058f4fab2d28974c565c24032a8d
#
_entry.id   5829058f4fab2d28974c565c24032a8d
#
_cell.length_a   1.000
_cell.length_b   1.000
_cell.length_c   1.000
_cell.angle_alpha   90.00
_cell.angle_beta   90.00
_cell.angle_gamma   90.00
#
_symmetry.space_group_name_H-M   'P 1'
#
loop_
_entity.id
_entity.type
_entity.pdbx_description
1 polymer ?
#
loop_
_entity_poly.entity_id
_entity_poly.type
_entity_poly.pdbx_seq_one_letter_code
_entity_poly.pdbx_strand_id
1 'polypeptide(L)'
;MELKGNKYGTHRVIEPKGVLTQAAWKIDNDMTKHYSNEIICDVISLNIDSASFTQIEEACGGDEQKIGEMIMGIVAERGKQQNPVTGSGGMFIGKVAYIGEDLKDRDLKVGDKIASLVSLSLTPLKIEKILAIHKDIDRVDIIGQAVLFESGIYAKLPDDMSEPLALAALDVAGAPAQARKLPKEGDSVLILGANGKSGVLCGYEAMKKVGPKGNVVGVVRNPAQVPALMELGVYNKVIVASATEPIAVLDAALAANDGKEYDISICCVNIENCEMSAILPVRDDGIVYFFSMATSFTKAALGAEGIGKDVTMIIGNGYTKDHAEITLNVLRENEKLRKLFDEKYC
;
A
#
# COMPACT_ATOMS: atom_id res chain seq x y z
N MET A 1 0.49 37.69 1.62
CA MET A 1 -0.33 36.92 0.66
C MET A 1 0.40 35.59 0.50
N GLU A 2 -0.26 34.49 0.83
CA GLU A 2 0.33 33.16 0.62
C GLU A 2 0.55 32.91 -0.88
N LEU A 3 1.62 32.22 -1.21
CA LEU A 3 1.88 31.78 -2.57
C LEU A 3 0.87 30.68 -2.94
N LYS A 4 0.45 30.60 -4.20
CA LYS A 4 -0.34 29.47 -4.70
C LYS A 4 0.53 28.54 -5.51
N GLY A 5 0.54 27.27 -5.12
CA GLY A 5 1.27 26.23 -5.81
C GLY A 5 0.40 25.46 -6.83
N ASN A 6 1.04 24.53 -7.53
CA ASN A 6 0.35 23.57 -8.37
C ASN A 6 -0.16 22.41 -7.50
N LYS A 7 -1.33 21.89 -7.79
CA LYS A 7 -1.97 20.77 -7.07
C LYS A 7 -1.05 19.56 -6.89
N TYR A 8 -0.20 19.26 -7.87
CA TYR A 8 0.71 18.10 -7.89
C TYR A 8 2.14 18.43 -7.47
N GLY A 9 2.38 19.63 -6.91
CA GLY A 9 3.68 20.01 -6.37
C GLY A 9 4.73 20.45 -7.41
N THR A 10 4.37 20.62 -8.70
CA THR A 10 5.35 20.97 -9.76
C THR A 10 6.04 22.30 -9.54
N HIS A 11 5.46 23.21 -8.74
CA HIS A 11 6.07 24.49 -8.37
C HIS A 11 7.33 24.32 -7.51
N ARG A 12 7.46 23.19 -6.82
CA ARG A 12 8.67 22.86 -6.05
C ARG A 12 9.73 22.09 -6.86
N VAL A 13 9.46 21.74 -8.11
CA VAL A 13 10.45 21.06 -8.96
C VAL A 13 11.57 22.03 -9.34
N ILE A 14 12.81 21.67 -9.02
CA ILE A 14 14.00 22.42 -9.39
C ILE A 14 14.57 21.87 -10.70
N GLU A 15 14.80 20.55 -10.78
CA GLU A 15 15.50 19.91 -11.89
C GLU A 15 15.05 18.45 -12.11
N PRO A 16 14.77 18.03 -13.36
CA PRO A 16 14.50 18.89 -14.51
C PRO A 16 13.13 19.58 -14.40
N LYS A 17 12.97 20.74 -15.01
CA LYS A 17 11.65 21.40 -15.09
C LYS A 17 10.71 20.62 -16.01
N GLY A 18 9.38 20.76 -15.76
CA GLY A 18 8.35 20.16 -16.60
C GLY A 18 7.97 18.72 -16.27
N VAL A 19 8.51 18.16 -15.19
CA VAL A 19 8.16 16.84 -14.68
C VAL A 19 7.41 16.91 -13.34
N LEU A 20 6.79 15.80 -12.92
CA LEU A 20 6.24 15.67 -11.57
C LEU A 20 7.37 15.49 -10.54
N THR A 21 7.08 15.81 -9.28
CA THR A 21 8.07 15.76 -8.19
C THR A 21 8.73 14.39 -8.02
N GLN A 22 8.03 13.30 -8.31
CA GLN A 22 8.61 11.96 -8.25
C GLN A 22 9.70 11.74 -9.31
N ALA A 23 9.48 12.23 -10.54
CA ALA A 23 10.44 12.11 -11.64
C ALA A 23 11.55 13.16 -11.58
N ALA A 24 11.39 14.22 -10.79
CA ALA A 24 12.41 15.23 -10.61
C ALA A 24 13.63 14.67 -9.88
N TRP A 25 14.82 15.06 -10.33
CA TRP A 25 16.06 14.78 -9.58
C TRP A 25 16.10 15.56 -8.28
N LYS A 26 15.75 16.85 -8.34
CA LYS A 26 15.80 17.78 -7.21
C LYS A 26 14.52 18.58 -7.07
N ILE A 27 14.02 18.69 -5.83
CA ILE A 27 12.87 19.53 -5.49
C ILE A 27 13.23 20.52 -4.37
N ASP A 28 12.47 21.62 -4.29
CA ASP A 28 12.59 22.64 -3.27
C ASP A 28 11.99 22.14 -1.95
N ASN A 29 12.82 21.97 -0.96
CA ASN A 29 12.46 21.59 0.41
C ASN A 29 12.64 22.74 1.42
N ASP A 30 12.55 23.99 0.94
CA ASP A 30 12.54 25.17 1.80
C ASP A 30 11.20 25.26 2.54
N MET A 31 11.21 24.91 3.82
CA MET A 31 10.02 24.88 4.68
C MET A 31 9.57 26.28 5.13
N THR A 32 10.34 27.32 4.85
CA THR A 32 9.93 28.72 5.12
C THR A 32 8.95 29.27 4.08
N LYS A 33 8.85 28.61 2.91
CA LYS A 33 7.90 28.94 1.87
C LYS A 33 6.57 28.27 2.14
N HIS A 34 5.56 29.07 2.42
CA HIS A 34 4.20 28.60 2.66
C HIS A 34 3.33 28.83 1.44
N TYR A 35 2.68 27.76 0.98
CA TYR A 35 1.72 27.82 -0.14
C TYR A 35 0.31 27.52 0.35
N SER A 36 -0.69 28.21 -0.21
CA SER A 36 -2.10 28.08 0.20
C SER A 36 -2.67 26.67 0.01
N ASN A 37 -2.03 25.84 -0.80
CA ASN A 37 -2.44 24.47 -1.11
C ASN A 37 -1.40 23.41 -0.71
N GLU A 38 -0.68 23.66 0.39
CA GLU A 38 0.26 22.72 1.00
C GLU A 38 -0.08 22.48 2.47
N ILE A 39 0.33 21.33 2.97
CA ILE A 39 0.33 20.96 4.39
C ILE A 39 1.78 20.72 4.79
N ILE A 40 2.24 21.37 5.86
CA ILE A 40 3.57 21.12 6.43
C ILE A 40 3.38 20.28 7.68
N CYS A 41 4.19 19.23 7.80
CA CYS A 41 4.20 18.33 8.95
C CYS A 41 5.56 18.33 9.62
N ASP A 42 5.58 18.42 10.95
CA ASP A 42 6.74 18.09 11.76
C ASP A 42 6.88 16.57 11.77
N VAL A 43 7.97 16.07 11.20
CA VAL A 43 8.18 14.62 11.00
C VAL A 43 8.73 14.00 12.28
N ILE A 44 8.14 12.89 12.68
CA ILE A 44 8.55 12.08 13.83
C ILE A 44 9.46 10.95 13.33
N SER A 45 9.03 10.25 12.29
CA SER A 45 9.80 9.14 11.74
C SER A 45 9.58 8.97 10.24
N LEU A 46 10.58 8.40 9.59
CA LEU A 46 10.52 7.89 8.22
C LEU A 46 10.46 6.36 8.29
N ASN A 47 9.54 5.76 7.54
CA ASN A 47 9.54 4.35 7.23
C ASN A 47 10.01 4.23 5.79
N ILE A 48 11.27 3.86 5.59
CA ILE A 48 11.90 3.75 4.28
C ILE A 48 11.49 2.41 3.67
N ASP A 49 11.20 2.38 2.37
CA ASP A 49 10.88 1.11 1.69
C ASP A 49 12.00 0.10 1.89
N SER A 50 11.66 -1.14 2.23
CA SER A 50 12.64 -2.19 2.61
C SER A 50 13.73 -2.40 1.57
N ALA A 51 13.41 -2.37 0.27
CA ALA A 51 14.41 -2.46 -0.78
C ALA A 51 15.42 -1.31 -0.74
N SER A 52 14.97 -0.10 -0.43
CA SER A 52 15.83 1.08 -0.29
C SER A 52 16.64 1.05 1.00
N PHE A 53 16.02 0.63 2.11
CA PHE A 53 16.71 0.56 3.39
C PHE A 53 17.80 -0.52 3.35
N THR A 54 17.49 -1.72 2.87
CA THR A 54 18.46 -2.82 2.69
C THR A 54 19.64 -2.37 1.82
N GLN A 55 19.38 -1.71 0.69
CA GLN A 55 20.43 -1.20 -0.18
C GLN A 55 21.36 -0.20 0.53
N ILE A 56 20.79 0.72 1.32
CA ILE A 56 21.55 1.70 2.11
C ILE A 56 22.37 0.99 3.22
N GLU A 57 21.76 0.05 3.93
CA GLU A 57 22.41 -0.73 4.98
C GLU A 57 23.58 -1.53 4.44
N GLU A 58 23.41 -2.25 3.33
CA GLU A 58 24.48 -3.00 2.66
C GLU A 58 25.62 -2.08 2.21
N ALA A 59 25.29 -0.94 1.58
CA ALA A 59 26.28 0.04 1.13
C ALA A 59 27.07 0.64 2.28
N CYS A 60 26.49 0.71 3.48
CA CYS A 60 27.13 1.22 4.69
C CYS A 60 27.79 0.14 5.56
N GLY A 61 27.68 -1.14 5.17
CA GLY A 61 28.20 -2.27 5.97
C GLY A 61 27.51 -2.42 7.32
N GLY A 62 26.23 -2.02 7.41
CA GLY A 62 25.42 -2.10 8.62
C GLY A 62 25.73 -1.04 9.69
N ASP A 63 26.63 -0.08 9.40
CA ASP A 63 27.02 1.00 10.32
C ASP A 63 25.93 2.09 10.37
N GLU A 64 25.28 2.24 11.53
CA GLU A 64 24.15 3.17 11.71
C GLU A 64 24.55 4.62 11.46
N GLN A 65 25.76 5.04 11.83
CA GLN A 65 26.21 6.40 11.58
C GLN A 65 26.28 6.68 10.08
N LYS A 66 26.88 5.76 9.32
CA LYS A 66 27.00 5.88 7.86
C LYS A 66 25.64 5.81 7.16
N ILE A 67 24.73 4.96 7.65
CA ILE A 67 23.33 4.90 7.18
C ILE A 67 22.68 6.29 7.33
N GLY A 68 22.81 6.88 8.53
CA GLY A 68 22.29 8.22 8.80
C GLY A 68 22.90 9.29 7.91
N GLU A 69 24.23 9.29 7.73
CA GLU A 69 24.94 10.22 6.86
C GLU A 69 24.49 10.08 5.38
N MET A 70 24.28 8.85 4.92
CA MET A 70 23.80 8.59 3.55
C MET A 70 22.37 9.12 3.35
N ILE A 71 21.45 8.87 4.29
CA ILE A 71 20.06 9.38 4.23
C ILE A 71 20.06 10.91 4.25
N MET A 72 20.81 11.53 5.15
CA MET A 72 20.99 12.99 5.22
C MET A 72 21.52 13.55 3.90
N GLY A 73 22.52 12.89 3.29
CA GLY A 73 23.12 13.25 2.02
C GLY A 73 22.12 13.22 0.87
N ILE A 74 21.33 12.15 0.74
CA ILE A 74 20.27 12.02 -0.26
C ILE A 74 19.28 13.17 -0.15
N VAL A 75 18.80 13.46 1.07
CA VAL A 75 17.80 14.51 1.29
C VAL A 75 18.40 15.91 1.06
N ALA A 76 19.63 16.16 1.47
CA ALA A 76 20.30 17.44 1.25
C ALA A 76 20.53 17.73 -0.24
N GLU A 77 20.89 16.71 -1.01
CA GLU A 77 21.13 16.85 -2.45
C GLU A 77 19.83 17.01 -3.25
N ARG A 78 18.83 16.18 -2.94
CA ARG A 78 17.61 16.01 -3.74
C ARG A 78 16.38 16.76 -3.23
N GLY A 79 16.40 17.21 -1.98
CA GLY A 79 15.26 17.84 -1.31
C GLY A 79 14.16 16.84 -0.93
N LYS A 80 14.41 15.52 -1.07
CA LYS A 80 13.48 14.42 -0.83
C LYS A 80 14.24 13.12 -0.53
N GLN A 81 13.60 12.18 0.17
CA GLN A 81 14.15 10.83 0.33
C GLN A 81 13.71 9.97 -0.86
N GLN A 82 14.54 9.92 -1.87
CA GLN A 82 14.42 8.98 -3.00
C GLN A 82 15.77 8.34 -3.24
N ASN A 83 15.89 7.06 -2.92
CA ASN A 83 17.11 6.32 -3.09
C ASN A 83 17.52 6.33 -4.57
N PRO A 84 18.74 6.78 -4.91
CA PRO A 84 19.18 6.89 -6.31
C PRO A 84 19.36 5.54 -7.02
N VAL A 85 19.48 4.43 -6.26
CA VAL A 85 19.64 3.07 -6.80
C VAL A 85 18.27 2.42 -7.05
N THR A 86 17.38 2.42 -6.07
CA THR A 86 16.08 1.74 -6.15
C THR A 86 14.96 2.63 -6.71
N GLY A 87 15.14 3.96 -6.64
CA GLY A 87 14.11 4.93 -7.04
C GLY A 87 12.95 5.08 -6.06
N SER A 88 12.91 4.27 -5.01
CA SER A 88 11.83 4.30 -4.01
C SER A 88 12.15 5.19 -2.81
N GLY A 89 11.17 5.41 -1.93
CA GLY A 89 11.31 6.34 -0.81
C GLY A 89 10.75 5.80 0.51
N GLY A 90 9.48 5.47 0.54
CA GLY A 90 8.76 5.09 1.76
C GLY A 90 7.74 6.13 2.18
N MET A 91 7.42 6.21 3.47
CA MET A 91 6.44 7.12 4.04
C MET A 91 6.97 7.82 5.30
N PHE A 92 6.25 8.83 5.79
CA PHE A 92 6.56 9.44 7.09
C PHE A 92 5.36 9.42 8.03
N ILE A 93 5.68 9.47 9.32
CA ILE A 93 4.74 9.78 10.40
C ILE A 93 5.10 11.16 10.92
N GLY A 94 4.11 12.02 11.09
CA GLY A 94 4.34 13.38 11.57
C GLY A 94 3.09 14.01 12.18
N LYS A 95 3.28 15.20 12.74
CA LYS A 95 2.20 16.05 13.22
C LYS A 95 2.01 17.23 12.26
N VAL A 96 0.79 17.53 11.95
CA VAL A 96 0.43 18.69 11.13
C VAL A 96 0.85 19.98 11.84
N ALA A 97 1.74 20.75 11.22
CA ALA A 97 2.24 22.02 11.73
C ALA A 97 1.56 23.22 11.03
N TYR A 98 1.21 23.08 9.76
CA TYR A 98 0.58 24.13 8.98
C TYR A 98 -0.38 23.53 7.93
N ILE A 99 -1.51 24.21 7.70
CA ILE A 99 -2.47 23.88 6.64
C ILE A 99 -2.73 25.17 5.85
N GLY A 100 -2.45 25.12 4.55
CA GLY A 100 -2.70 26.24 3.65
C GLY A 100 -4.19 26.57 3.52
N GLU A 101 -4.49 27.83 3.22
CA GLU A 101 -5.85 28.39 3.19
C GLU A 101 -6.81 27.59 2.30
N ASP A 102 -6.33 27.14 1.13
CA ASP A 102 -7.14 26.37 0.17
C ASP A 102 -7.49 24.94 0.69
N LEU A 103 -6.90 24.50 1.80
CA LEU A 103 -7.06 23.12 2.34
C LEU A 103 -7.74 23.10 3.72
N LYS A 104 -8.24 24.23 4.20
CA LYS A 104 -8.89 24.34 5.53
C LYS A 104 -10.17 23.53 5.69
N ASP A 105 -10.85 23.24 4.58
CA ASP A 105 -12.08 22.43 4.58
C ASP A 105 -11.82 20.92 4.67
N ARG A 106 -10.55 20.49 4.69
CA ARG A 106 -10.20 19.09 4.90
C ARG A 106 -10.47 18.67 6.35
N ASP A 107 -10.79 17.39 6.52
CA ASP A 107 -10.86 16.79 7.87
C ASP A 107 -9.45 16.62 8.46
N LEU A 108 -8.78 17.74 8.73
CA LEU A 108 -7.42 17.80 9.26
C LEU A 108 -7.24 19.07 10.06
N LYS A 109 -6.54 18.97 11.18
CA LYS A 109 -6.23 20.11 12.07
C LYS A 109 -4.74 20.13 12.39
N VAL A 110 -4.22 21.33 12.68
CA VAL A 110 -2.89 21.48 13.23
C VAL A 110 -2.80 20.70 14.56
N GLY A 111 -1.75 19.89 14.69
CA GLY A 111 -1.54 18.97 15.80
C GLY A 111 -2.01 17.53 15.54
N ASP A 112 -2.86 17.28 14.53
CA ASP A 112 -3.24 15.91 14.16
C ASP A 112 -2.00 15.10 13.78
N LYS A 113 -1.92 13.86 14.29
CA LYS A 113 -0.88 12.91 13.93
C LYS A 113 -1.33 12.13 12.71
N ILE A 114 -0.48 12.11 11.68
CA ILE A 114 -0.78 11.45 10.41
C ILE A 114 0.34 10.52 9.96
N ALA A 115 -0.04 9.54 9.17
CA ALA A 115 0.86 8.79 8.30
C ALA A 115 0.68 9.30 6.87
N SER A 116 1.76 9.67 6.18
CA SER A 116 1.69 9.98 4.75
C SER A 116 1.45 8.68 3.98
N LEU A 117 0.54 8.72 3.01
CA LEU A 117 0.27 7.59 2.12
C LEU A 117 0.79 7.87 0.70
N VAL A 118 1.61 8.91 0.57
CA VAL A 118 2.39 9.23 -0.62
C VAL A 118 3.87 8.94 -0.36
N SER A 119 4.58 8.54 -1.41
CA SER A 119 5.99 8.19 -1.28
C SER A 119 6.86 9.39 -0.93
N LEU A 120 7.84 9.18 -0.07
CA LEU A 120 8.93 10.14 0.20
C LEU A 120 9.71 10.50 -1.06
N SER A 121 9.64 9.68 -2.12
CA SER A 121 10.29 9.95 -3.41
C SER A 121 9.71 11.16 -4.16
N LEU A 122 8.55 11.65 -3.73
CA LEU A 122 7.92 12.86 -4.32
C LEU A 122 7.70 13.99 -3.29
N THR A 123 7.99 13.73 -2.02
CA THR A 123 7.65 14.59 -0.88
C THR A 123 8.83 15.51 -0.53
N PRO A 124 8.68 16.85 -0.55
CA PRO A 124 9.71 17.73 -0.02
C PRO A 124 9.98 17.39 1.44
N LEU A 125 11.23 17.10 1.75
CA LEU A 125 11.68 16.67 3.08
C LEU A 125 12.92 17.44 3.49
N LYS A 126 12.93 17.94 4.70
CA LYS A 126 14.10 18.52 5.35
C LYS A 126 14.37 17.75 6.65
N ILE A 127 15.55 17.18 6.77
CA ILE A 127 16.00 16.52 7.98
C ILE A 127 16.98 17.49 8.68
N GLU A 128 16.68 17.81 9.94
CA GLU A 128 17.59 18.60 10.79
C GLU A 128 18.51 17.68 11.59
N LYS A 129 17.96 16.55 12.07
CA LYS A 129 18.70 15.60 12.90
C LYS A 129 18.08 14.20 12.78
N ILE A 130 18.92 13.18 12.71
CA ILE A 130 18.54 11.79 12.95
C ILE A 130 18.68 11.51 14.45
N LEU A 131 17.65 10.92 15.04
CA LEU A 131 17.59 10.59 16.47
C LEU A 131 17.94 9.12 16.73
N ALA A 132 17.37 8.20 15.90
CA ALA A 132 17.60 6.78 16.01
C ALA A 132 17.38 6.08 14.64
N ILE A 133 18.02 4.96 14.46
CA ILE A 133 17.84 4.08 13.29
C ILE A 133 17.44 2.70 13.83
N HIS A 134 16.28 2.20 13.37
CA HIS A 134 15.71 0.90 13.74
C HIS A 134 15.77 0.00 12.52
N LYS A 135 16.87 -0.75 12.39
CA LYS A 135 17.17 -1.58 11.21
C LYS A 135 16.21 -2.75 11.02
N ASP A 136 15.67 -3.26 12.11
CA ASP A 136 14.72 -4.38 12.15
C ASP A 136 13.34 -4.05 11.56
N ILE A 137 13.00 -2.77 11.45
CA ILE A 137 11.71 -2.27 10.95
C ILE A 137 11.84 -1.16 9.89
N ASP A 138 13.03 -0.96 9.32
CA ASP A 138 13.31 0.03 8.27
C ASP A 138 12.90 1.47 8.64
N ARG A 139 12.97 1.82 9.94
CA ARG A 139 12.51 3.09 10.50
C ARG A 139 13.66 3.98 10.93
N VAL A 140 13.51 5.28 10.66
CA VAL A 140 14.46 6.33 11.09
C VAL A 140 13.70 7.42 11.83
N ASP A 141 13.97 7.61 13.10
CA ASP A 141 13.41 8.70 13.91
C ASP A 141 14.21 9.97 13.67
N ILE A 142 13.51 11.08 13.39
CA ILE A 142 14.13 12.33 12.99
C ILE A 142 13.52 13.55 13.69
N ILE A 143 14.25 14.65 13.62
CA ILE A 143 13.72 16.01 13.71
C ILE A 143 13.79 16.58 12.30
N GLY A 144 12.65 17.02 11.77
CA GLY A 144 12.57 17.56 10.42
C GLY A 144 11.15 17.91 10.02
N GLN A 145 10.99 18.34 8.79
CA GLN A 145 9.68 18.72 8.22
C GLN A 145 9.50 18.15 6.84
N ALA A 146 8.24 17.89 6.49
CA ALA A 146 7.84 17.43 5.17
C ALA A 146 6.62 18.21 4.67
N VAL A 147 6.47 18.28 3.34
CA VAL A 147 5.33 18.95 2.69
C VAL A 147 4.45 17.92 2.00
N LEU A 148 3.17 17.92 2.32
CA LEU A 148 2.14 17.25 1.51
C LEU A 148 1.47 18.27 0.59
N PHE A 149 1.41 17.95 -0.70
CA PHE A 149 0.72 18.75 -1.69
C PHE A 149 -0.79 18.58 -1.60
N GLU A 150 -1.53 19.42 -2.28
CA GLU A 150 -2.99 19.29 -2.38
C GLU A 150 -3.45 17.91 -2.86
N SER A 151 -2.70 17.26 -3.76
CA SER A 151 -2.95 15.87 -4.18
C SER A 151 -2.46 14.81 -3.19
N GLY A 152 -1.72 15.21 -2.16
CA GLY A 152 -1.14 14.28 -1.19
C GLY A 152 -2.21 13.58 -0.36
N ILE A 153 -2.11 12.25 -0.26
CA ILE A 153 -2.98 11.43 0.56
C ILE A 153 -2.30 11.12 1.90
N TYR A 154 -3.11 11.04 2.94
CA TYR A 154 -2.67 10.72 4.30
C TYR A 154 -3.75 9.94 5.04
N ALA A 155 -3.37 9.29 6.13
CA ALA A 155 -4.29 8.76 7.12
C ALA A 155 -4.07 9.45 8.46
N LYS A 156 -5.14 9.88 9.12
CA LYS A 156 -5.06 10.26 10.53
C LYS A 156 -4.82 9.01 11.35
N LEU A 157 -3.79 9.02 12.18
CA LEU A 157 -3.53 7.91 13.08
C LEU A 157 -4.57 7.93 14.20
N PRO A 158 -5.30 6.83 14.38
CA PRO A 158 -6.42 6.79 15.32
C PRO A 158 -5.91 6.67 16.77
N ASP A 159 -6.70 7.20 17.72
CA ASP A 159 -6.42 7.07 19.15
C ASP A 159 -6.91 5.74 19.74
N ASP A 160 -7.75 4.99 19.00
CA ASP A 160 -8.40 3.74 19.44
C ASP A 160 -7.62 2.46 19.13
N MET A 161 -6.45 2.60 18.52
CA MET A 161 -5.53 1.50 18.27
C MET A 161 -4.06 1.96 18.33
N SER A 162 -3.17 1.01 18.59
CA SER A 162 -1.74 1.32 18.64
C SER A 162 -1.22 1.76 17.26
N GLU A 163 -0.17 2.58 17.27
CA GLU A 163 0.45 3.06 16.02
C GLU A 163 0.97 1.89 15.15
N PRO A 164 1.70 0.88 15.69
CA PRO A 164 2.12 -0.26 14.89
C PRO A 164 0.94 -0.99 14.23
N LEU A 165 -0.17 -1.19 14.97
CA LEU A 165 -1.36 -1.85 14.46
C LEU A 165 -2.00 -1.07 13.31
N ALA A 166 -2.17 0.24 13.47
CA ALA A 166 -2.70 1.11 12.43
C ALA A 166 -1.82 1.09 11.17
N LEU A 167 -0.50 1.19 11.34
CA LEU A 167 0.45 1.18 10.23
C LEU A 167 0.49 -0.16 9.50
N ALA A 168 0.43 -1.29 10.23
CA ALA A 168 0.39 -2.62 9.62
C ALA A 168 -0.82 -2.80 8.68
N ALA A 169 -1.97 -2.19 9.02
CA ALA A 169 -3.15 -2.21 8.19
C ALA A 169 -3.06 -1.20 7.02
N LEU A 170 -2.58 0.01 7.29
CA LEU A 170 -2.46 1.08 6.30
C LEU A 170 -1.45 0.75 5.19
N ASP A 171 -0.42 -0.03 5.49
CA ASP A 171 0.56 -0.54 4.53
C ASP A 171 -0.09 -1.23 3.31
N VAL A 172 -1.24 -1.86 3.51
CA VAL A 172 -1.95 -2.60 2.46
C VAL A 172 -3.36 -2.07 2.18
N ALA A 173 -3.67 -0.85 2.59
CA ALA A 173 -5.03 -0.31 2.61
C ALA A 173 -5.73 -0.28 1.23
N GLY A 174 -4.98 -0.18 0.14
CA GLY A 174 -5.55 -0.21 -1.20
C GLY A 174 -6.25 -1.53 -1.56
N ALA A 175 -5.74 -2.66 -1.05
CA ALA A 175 -6.28 -3.98 -1.39
C ALA A 175 -7.69 -4.23 -0.86
N PRO A 176 -7.97 -4.11 0.47
CA PRO A 176 -9.33 -4.28 0.99
C PRO A 176 -10.31 -3.23 0.46
N ALA A 177 -9.86 -2.01 0.20
CA ALA A 177 -10.72 -0.99 -0.39
C ALA A 177 -11.18 -1.36 -1.82
N GLN A 178 -10.33 -1.98 -2.64
CA GLN A 178 -10.74 -2.54 -3.93
C GLN A 178 -11.63 -3.77 -3.75
N ALA A 179 -11.32 -4.65 -2.80
CA ALA A 179 -12.15 -5.80 -2.49
C ALA A 179 -13.58 -5.41 -2.02
N ARG A 180 -13.73 -4.23 -1.39
CA ARG A 180 -15.03 -3.63 -1.07
C ARG A 180 -15.72 -3.02 -2.29
N LYS A 181 -14.95 -2.44 -3.22
CA LYS A 181 -15.47 -1.66 -4.36
C LYS A 181 -15.91 -2.53 -5.54
N LEU A 182 -15.11 -3.55 -5.89
CA LEU A 182 -15.25 -4.30 -7.15
C LEU A 182 -16.41 -5.30 -7.13
N PRO A 183 -16.58 -6.15 -6.08
CA PRO A 183 -17.64 -7.16 -6.09
C PRO A 183 -19.05 -6.56 -5.98
N LYS A 184 -20.02 -7.32 -6.46
CA LYS A 184 -21.45 -7.10 -6.28
C LYS A 184 -22.04 -8.17 -5.39
N GLU A 185 -23.26 -7.97 -4.91
CA GLU A 185 -24.00 -8.99 -4.17
C GLU A 185 -24.17 -10.25 -5.01
N GLY A 186 -23.80 -11.39 -4.46
CA GLY A 186 -23.90 -12.70 -5.12
C GLY A 186 -22.68 -13.10 -5.94
N ASP A 187 -21.71 -12.22 -6.16
CA ASP A 187 -20.49 -12.56 -6.91
C ASP A 187 -19.65 -13.64 -6.23
N SER A 188 -18.88 -14.36 -7.02
CA SER A 188 -17.82 -15.26 -6.60
C SER A 188 -16.45 -14.58 -6.71
N VAL A 189 -15.66 -14.65 -5.63
CA VAL A 189 -14.36 -13.97 -5.52
C VAL A 189 -13.27 -14.97 -5.14
N LEU A 190 -12.20 -15.04 -5.93
CA LEU A 190 -11.00 -15.83 -5.65
C LEU A 190 -9.89 -14.90 -5.14
N ILE A 191 -9.25 -15.24 -4.00
CA ILE A 191 -8.17 -14.42 -3.44
C ILE A 191 -6.90 -15.25 -3.31
N LEU A 192 -5.89 -14.95 -4.14
CA LEU A 192 -4.58 -15.56 -4.07
C LEU A 192 -3.74 -14.86 -3.00
N GLY A 193 -3.04 -15.64 -2.18
CA GLY A 193 -2.29 -15.11 -1.03
C GLY A 193 -3.17 -14.83 0.20
N ALA A 194 -4.16 -15.68 0.41
CA ALA A 194 -5.24 -15.53 1.40
C ALA A 194 -4.76 -15.34 2.85
N ASN A 195 -3.55 -15.83 3.21
CA ASN A 195 -3.02 -15.75 4.59
C ASN A 195 -2.13 -14.50 4.84
N GLY A 196 -1.89 -13.67 3.84
CA GLY A 196 -1.13 -12.42 3.99
C GLY A 196 -2.00 -11.29 4.57
N LYS A 197 -1.36 -10.18 5.00
CA LYS A 197 -2.04 -8.95 5.45
C LYS A 197 -3.18 -8.54 4.50
N SER A 198 -2.83 -8.37 3.22
CA SER A 198 -3.79 -7.99 2.18
C SER A 198 -4.90 -9.02 2.01
N GLY A 199 -4.54 -10.31 1.98
CA GLY A 199 -5.47 -11.40 1.72
C GLY A 199 -6.59 -11.48 2.75
N VAL A 200 -6.26 -11.47 4.05
CA VAL A 200 -7.30 -11.57 5.11
C VAL A 200 -8.20 -10.34 5.16
N LEU A 201 -7.67 -9.13 4.91
CA LEU A 201 -8.47 -7.91 4.84
C LEU A 201 -9.36 -7.89 3.59
N CYS A 202 -8.85 -8.33 2.43
CA CYS A 202 -9.64 -8.50 1.22
C CYS A 202 -10.75 -9.52 1.40
N GLY A 203 -10.45 -10.66 2.04
CA GLY A 203 -11.43 -11.70 2.35
C GLY A 203 -12.60 -11.14 3.17
N TYR A 204 -12.31 -10.39 4.23
CA TYR A 204 -13.33 -9.77 5.06
C TYR A 204 -14.23 -8.78 4.27
N GLU A 205 -13.62 -7.87 3.52
CA GLU A 205 -14.39 -6.88 2.75
C GLU A 205 -15.17 -7.53 1.59
N ALA A 206 -14.58 -8.54 0.92
CA ALA A 206 -15.28 -9.30 -0.12
C ALA A 206 -16.49 -10.05 0.47
N MET A 207 -16.33 -10.76 1.59
CA MET A 207 -17.44 -11.47 2.28
C MET A 207 -18.59 -10.53 2.63
N LYS A 208 -18.29 -9.35 3.19
CA LYS A 208 -19.30 -8.32 3.47
C LYS A 208 -20.04 -7.88 2.20
N LYS A 209 -19.29 -7.72 1.11
CA LYS A 209 -19.82 -7.15 -0.14
C LYS A 209 -20.68 -8.12 -0.93
N VAL A 210 -20.22 -9.38 -1.06
CA VAL A 210 -20.97 -10.39 -1.82
C VAL A 210 -22.18 -10.94 -1.08
N GLY A 211 -22.17 -10.85 0.25
CA GLY A 211 -23.27 -11.30 1.11
C GLY A 211 -23.48 -12.83 1.08
N PRO A 212 -24.60 -13.31 1.63
CA PRO A 212 -24.82 -14.76 1.86
C PRO A 212 -25.00 -15.58 0.59
N LYS A 213 -25.24 -14.95 -0.55
CA LYS A 213 -25.38 -15.62 -1.87
C LYS A 213 -24.07 -15.70 -2.65
N GLY A 214 -23.04 -14.94 -2.20
CA GLY A 214 -21.73 -14.92 -2.81
C GLY A 214 -20.83 -16.06 -2.32
N ASN A 215 -19.69 -16.24 -2.99
CA ASN A 215 -18.70 -17.25 -2.62
C ASN A 215 -17.29 -16.63 -2.64
N VAL A 216 -16.66 -16.52 -1.48
CA VAL A 216 -15.28 -16.00 -1.36
C VAL A 216 -14.34 -17.14 -1.02
N VAL A 217 -13.38 -17.42 -1.91
CA VAL A 217 -12.45 -18.54 -1.81
C VAL A 217 -11.03 -18.02 -1.68
N GLY A 218 -10.34 -18.44 -0.61
CA GLY A 218 -8.93 -18.11 -0.39
C GLY A 218 -8.01 -19.21 -0.92
N VAL A 219 -6.89 -18.81 -1.54
CA VAL A 219 -5.83 -19.72 -2.00
C VAL A 219 -4.60 -19.57 -1.14
N VAL A 220 -4.12 -20.68 -0.56
CA VAL A 220 -2.89 -20.74 0.23
C VAL A 220 -1.98 -21.85 -0.30
N ARG A 221 -0.67 -21.70 -0.09
CA ARG A 221 0.31 -22.74 -0.46
C ARG A 221 0.47 -23.80 0.63
N ASN A 222 0.36 -23.40 1.89
CA ASN A 222 0.59 -24.28 3.03
C ASN A 222 -0.74 -24.76 3.63
N PRO A 223 -1.05 -26.08 3.61
CA PRO A 223 -2.27 -26.62 4.16
C PRO A 223 -2.45 -26.37 5.67
N ALA A 224 -1.36 -26.18 6.42
CA ALA A 224 -1.42 -25.86 7.84
C ALA A 224 -2.10 -24.51 8.14
N GLN A 225 -2.24 -23.63 7.14
CA GLN A 225 -2.89 -22.32 7.28
C GLN A 225 -4.43 -22.39 7.18
N VAL A 226 -4.97 -23.47 6.62
CA VAL A 226 -6.41 -23.60 6.33
C VAL A 226 -7.26 -23.51 7.60
N PRO A 227 -6.99 -24.25 8.69
CA PRO A 227 -7.85 -24.21 9.88
C PRO A 227 -7.96 -22.80 10.47
N ALA A 228 -6.83 -22.10 10.62
CA ALA A 228 -6.80 -20.75 11.18
C ALA A 228 -7.57 -19.73 10.31
N LEU A 229 -7.45 -19.82 9.00
CA LEU A 229 -8.20 -18.95 8.08
C LEU A 229 -9.70 -19.22 8.09
N MET A 230 -10.10 -20.48 8.18
CA MET A 230 -11.52 -20.83 8.31
C MET A 230 -12.09 -20.37 9.65
N GLU A 231 -11.31 -20.41 10.73
CA GLU A 231 -11.71 -19.89 12.03
C GLU A 231 -11.88 -18.36 12.05
N LEU A 232 -11.10 -17.63 11.26
CA LEU A 232 -11.26 -16.17 11.08
C LEU A 232 -12.62 -15.81 10.45
N GLY A 233 -13.23 -16.72 9.67
CA GLY A 233 -14.51 -16.50 9.02
C GLY A 233 -14.51 -15.47 7.89
N VAL A 234 -13.36 -15.26 7.27
CA VAL A 234 -13.19 -14.29 6.17
C VAL A 234 -13.23 -14.94 4.78
N TYR A 235 -13.47 -16.25 4.73
CA TYR A 235 -13.63 -17.04 3.50
C TYR A 235 -14.76 -18.06 3.68
N ASN A 236 -15.46 -18.36 2.58
CA ASN A 236 -16.41 -19.49 2.55
C ASN A 236 -15.65 -20.83 2.43
N LYS A 237 -14.55 -20.83 1.68
CA LYS A 237 -13.66 -21.98 1.50
C LYS A 237 -12.22 -21.51 1.40
N VAL A 238 -11.28 -22.38 1.80
CA VAL A 238 -9.83 -22.17 1.58
C VAL A 238 -9.29 -23.39 0.86
N ILE A 239 -8.64 -23.17 -0.29
CA ILE A 239 -8.01 -24.21 -1.11
C ILE A 239 -6.50 -24.14 -1.03
N VAL A 240 -5.85 -25.27 -1.26
CA VAL A 240 -4.40 -25.39 -1.21
C VAL A 240 -3.87 -25.58 -2.64
N ALA A 241 -3.13 -24.59 -3.12
CA ALA A 241 -2.45 -24.63 -4.42
C ALA A 241 -1.29 -23.63 -4.43
N SER A 242 -0.24 -23.92 -5.21
CA SER A 242 0.83 -22.96 -5.46
C SER A 242 0.37 -21.93 -6.49
N ALA A 243 0.49 -20.65 -6.16
CA ALA A 243 0.14 -19.57 -7.08
C ALA A 243 1.01 -19.53 -8.35
N THR A 244 2.11 -20.28 -8.41
CA THR A 244 2.94 -20.44 -9.62
C THR A 244 2.54 -21.66 -10.47
N GLU A 245 1.48 -22.39 -10.08
CA GLU A 245 0.97 -23.57 -10.77
C GLU A 245 -0.47 -23.30 -11.29
N PRO A 246 -0.62 -22.60 -12.42
CA PRO A 246 -1.90 -22.05 -12.84
C PRO A 246 -2.99 -23.12 -13.10
N ILE A 247 -2.62 -24.31 -13.57
CA ILE A 247 -3.60 -25.39 -13.78
C ILE A 247 -4.08 -25.98 -12.47
N ALA A 248 -3.17 -26.19 -11.50
CA ALA A 248 -3.56 -26.67 -10.18
C ALA A 248 -4.47 -25.66 -9.44
N VAL A 249 -4.19 -24.35 -9.59
CA VAL A 249 -5.07 -23.30 -9.07
C VAL A 249 -6.44 -23.32 -9.77
N LEU A 250 -6.48 -23.43 -11.10
CA LEU A 250 -7.72 -23.50 -11.88
C LEU A 250 -8.60 -24.66 -11.40
N ASP A 251 -8.05 -25.88 -11.36
CA ASP A 251 -8.81 -27.09 -11.01
C ASP A 251 -9.36 -26.99 -9.57
N ALA A 252 -8.53 -26.58 -8.62
CA ALA A 252 -8.95 -26.42 -7.24
C ALA A 252 -9.99 -25.28 -7.06
N ALA A 253 -9.81 -24.17 -7.78
CA ALA A 253 -10.71 -23.03 -7.74
C ALA A 253 -12.10 -23.38 -8.33
N LEU A 254 -12.16 -24.04 -9.48
CA LEU A 254 -13.42 -24.48 -10.07
C LEU A 254 -14.14 -25.48 -9.15
N ALA A 255 -13.43 -26.45 -8.58
CA ALA A 255 -14.01 -27.40 -7.63
C ALA A 255 -14.59 -26.69 -6.38
N ALA A 256 -13.97 -25.60 -5.92
CA ALA A 256 -14.46 -24.82 -4.79
C ALA A 256 -15.66 -23.92 -5.14
N ASN A 257 -15.94 -23.68 -6.43
CA ASN A 257 -17.04 -22.85 -6.93
C ASN A 257 -18.06 -23.63 -7.77
N ASP A 258 -18.30 -24.88 -7.40
CA ASP A 258 -19.29 -25.77 -8.01
C ASP A 258 -19.10 -25.92 -9.55
N GLY A 259 -17.85 -25.94 -9.99
CA GLY A 259 -17.44 -26.06 -11.40
C GLY A 259 -17.56 -24.77 -12.21
N LYS A 260 -17.88 -23.65 -11.58
CA LYS A 260 -18.05 -22.35 -12.25
C LYS A 260 -16.81 -21.48 -12.15
N GLU A 261 -16.55 -20.69 -13.17
CA GLU A 261 -15.55 -19.63 -13.14
C GLU A 261 -15.96 -18.50 -12.19
N TYR A 262 -15.00 -17.71 -11.74
CA TYR A 262 -15.20 -16.62 -10.79
C TYR A 262 -15.52 -15.30 -11.50
N ASP A 263 -16.31 -14.47 -10.84
CA ASP A 263 -16.57 -13.10 -11.29
C ASP A 263 -15.33 -12.21 -11.11
N ILE A 264 -14.60 -12.43 -10.02
CA ILE A 264 -13.43 -11.62 -9.65
C ILE A 264 -12.31 -12.49 -9.09
N SER A 265 -11.08 -12.18 -9.50
CA SER A 265 -9.86 -12.67 -8.84
C SER A 265 -9.03 -11.52 -8.29
N ILE A 266 -8.50 -11.68 -7.07
CA ILE A 266 -7.62 -10.71 -6.41
C ILE A 266 -6.28 -11.39 -6.11
N CYS A 267 -5.19 -10.90 -6.72
CA CYS A 267 -3.84 -11.42 -6.50
C CYS A 267 -3.08 -10.56 -5.50
N CYS A 268 -2.92 -11.09 -4.28
CA CYS A 268 -2.15 -10.50 -3.18
C CYS A 268 -0.80 -11.21 -2.96
N VAL A 269 -0.41 -12.14 -3.85
CA VAL A 269 0.82 -12.91 -3.72
C VAL A 269 2.01 -12.10 -4.19
N ASN A 270 3.02 -11.94 -3.33
CA ASN A 270 4.23 -11.18 -3.68
C ASN A 270 5.37 -12.08 -4.22
N ILE A 271 5.05 -12.87 -5.25
CA ILE A 271 6.02 -13.68 -6.01
C ILE A 271 5.73 -13.53 -7.50
N GLU A 272 6.75 -13.74 -8.33
CA GLU A 272 6.62 -13.70 -9.78
C GLU A 272 5.87 -14.92 -10.34
N ASN A 273 5.35 -14.79 -11.56
CA ASN A 273 4.69 -15.84 -12.34
C ASN A 273 3.35 -16.33 -11.75
N CYS A 274 2.61 -15.44 -11.09
CA CYS A 274 1.27 -15.73 -10.56
C CYS A 274 0.14 -15.24 -11.46
N GLU A 275 0.45 -14.55 -12.56
CA GLU A 275 -0.53 -13.86 -13.41
C GLU A 275 -1.59 -14.82 -13.94
N MET A 276 -1.16 -15.96 -14.50
CA MET A 276 -2.09 -16.93 -15.08
C MET A 276 -2.94 -17.64 -14.04
N SER A 277 -2.43 -17.84 -12.83
CA SER A 277 -3.21 -18.38 -11.71
C SER A 277 -4.34 -17.45 -11.28
N ALA A 278 -4.18 -16.14 -11.47
CA ALA A 278 -5.23 -15.16 -11.22
C ALA A 278 -6.21 -15.04 -12.41
N ILE A 279 -5.75 -15.22 -13.64
CA ILE A 279 -6.55 -15.00 -14.86
C ILE A 279 -7.41 -16.22 -15.20
N LEU A 280 -6.82 -17.43 -15.23
CA LEU A 280 -7.49 -18.65 -15.71
C LEU A 280 -8.83 -18.93 -15.02
N PRO A 281 -8.97 -18.79 -13.68
CA PRO A 281 -10.24 -19.10 -13.02
C PRO A 281 -11.35 -18.06 -13.23
N VAL A 282 -11.06 -16.91 -13.86
CA VAL A 282 -12.03 -15.82 -14.05
C VAL A 282 -12.80 -16.00 -15.37
N ARG A 283 -14.11 -15.79 -15.33
CA ARG A 283 -14.96 -15.84 -16.52
C ARG A 283 -14.67 -14.68 -17.48
N ASP A 284 -15.12 -14.81 -18.73
CA ASP A 284 -15.15 -13.66 -19.64
C ASP A 284 -16.01 -12.53 -19.06
N ASP A 285 -15.67 -11.29 -19.37
CA ASP A 285 -16.21 -10.07 -18.75
C ASP A 285 -15.97 -9.98 -17.22
N GLY A 286 -15.14 -10.85 -16.65
CA GLY A 286 -14.78 -10.81 -15.23
C GLY A 286 -13.63 -9.84 -14.95
N ILE A 287 -13.26 -9.72 -13.68
CA ILE A 287 -12.24 -8.77 -13.21
C ILE A 287 -11.07 -9.51 -12.58
N VAL A 288 -9.85 -9.15 -12.96
CA VAL A 288 -8.61 -9.59 -12.32
C VAL A 288 -7.92 -8.38 -11.71
N TYR A 289 -7.81 -8.34 -10.38
CA TYR A 289 -7.12 -7.29 -9.67
C TYR A 289 -5.76 -7.77 -9.17
N PHE A 290 -4.70 -7.19 -9.71
CA PHE A 290 -3.33 -7.42 -9.29
C PHE A 290 -2.91 -6.33 -8.29
N PHE A 291 -2.87 -6.66 -7.02
CA PHE A 291 -2.39 -5.76 -5.97
C PHE A 291 -0.87 -5.85 -5.79
N SER A 292 -0.30 -7.03 -6.00
CA SER A 292 1.13 -7.27 -5.82
C SER A 292 1.98 -6.55 -6.87
N MET A 293 3.07 -5.93 -6.43
CA MET A 293 4.07 -5.31 -7.30
C MET A 293 4.99 -6.33 -8.00
N ALA A 294 4.94 -7.60 -7.62
CA ALA A 294 5.64 -8.68 -8.33
C ALA A 294 4.98 -9.05 -9.66
N THR A 295 3.79 -8.51 -9.95
CA THR A 295 3.04 -8.75 -11.18
C THR A 295 3.75 -8.15 -12.40
N SER A 296 3.93 -8.95 -13.45
CA SER A 296 4.38 -8.48 -14.75
C SER A 296 3.20 -8.13 -15.65
N PHE A 297 3.06 -6.85 -15.99
CA PHE A 297 2.04 -6.38 -16.93
C PHE A 297 2.11 -7.15 -18.26
N THR A 298 3.30 -7.33 -18.83
CA THR A 298 3.50 -8.03 -20.08
C THR A 298 3.06 -9.49 -20.01
N LYS A 299 3.42 -10.21 -18.92
CA LYS A 299 2.99 -11.62 -18.74
C LYS A 299 1.48 -11.73 -18.58
N ALA A 300 0.84 -10.82 -17.87
CA ALA A 300 -0.61 -10.80 -17.70
C ALA A 300 -1.33 -10.56 -19.03
N ALA A 301 -0.93 -9.51 -19.78
CA ALA A 301 -1.55 -9.14 -21.03
C ALA A 301 -1.40 -10.23 -22.11
N LEU A 302 -0.16 -10.67 -22.37
CA LEU A 302 0.11 -11.72 -23.38
C LEU A 302 -0.44 -13.08 -22.97
N GLY A 303 -0.51 -13.36 -21.66
CA GLY A 303 -1.09 -14.59 -21.14
C GLY A 303 -2.59 -14.66 -21.39
N ALA A 304 -3.34 -13.61 -21.09
CA ALA A 304 -4.78 -13.53 -21.35
C ALA A 304 -5.10 -13.61 -22.85
N GLU A 305 -4.35 -12.85 -23.68
CA GLU A 305 -4.47 -12.91 -25.14
C GLU A 305 -4.21 -14.32 -25.68
N GLY A 306 -3.13 -14.97 -25.21
CA GLY A 306 -2.71 -16.29 -25.68
C GLY A 306 -3.71 -17.41 -25.40
N ILE A 307 -4.60 -17.24 -24.41
CA ILE A 307 -5.66 -18.21 -24.07
C ILE A 307 -7.05 -17.72 -24.45
N GLY A 308 -7.18 -16.54 -25.08
CA GLY A 308 -8.45 -15.98 -25.53
C GLY A 308 -9.40 -15.60 -24.39
N LYS A 309 -8.89 -15.15 -23.23
CA LYS A 309 -9.70 -14.65 -22.10
C LYS A 309 -9.95 -13.16 -22.22
N ASP A 310 -11.23 -12.78 -22.29
CA ASP A 310 -11.67 -11.38 -22.25
C ASP A 310 -11.96 -10.95 -20.82
N VAL A 311 -10.95 -10.38 -20.15
CA VAL A 311 -11.04 -9.95 -18.75
C VAL A 311 -10.61 -8.51 -18.57
N THR A 312 -11.26 -7.80 -17.64
CA THR A 312 -10.80 -6.50 -17.18
C THR A 312 -9.67 -6.67 -16.17
N MET A 313 -8.48 -6.18 -16.49
CA MET A 313 -7.34 -6.21 -15.57
C MET A 313 -7.16 -4.86 -14.88
N ILE A 314 -7.05 -4.88 -13.56
CA ILE A 314 -6.74 -3.70 -12.74
C ILE A 314 -5.37 -3.91 -12.11
N ILE A 315 -4.43 -3.02 -12.41
CA ILE A 315 -3.11 -3.00 -11.76
C ILE A 315 -3.22 -2.08 -10.54
N GLY A 316 -2.93 -2.62 -9.38
CA GLY A 316 -3.04 -1.90 -8.12
C GLY A 316 -2.06 -0.74 -8.02
N ASN A 317 -2.56 0.42 -7.63
CA ASN A 317 -1.78 1.62 -7.38
C ASN A 317 -1.66 1.98 -5.90
N GLY A 318 -2.12 1.12 -5.00
CA GLY A 318 -2.12 1.35 -3.56
C GLY A 318 -3.11 2.42 -3.07
N TYR A 319 -3.84 3.06 -3.96
CA TYR A 319 -4.83 4.09 -3.60
C TYR A 319 -6.22 3.77 -4.16
N THR A 320 -7.19 3.81 -3.27
CA THR A 320 -8.62 3.85 -3.58
C THR A 320 -9.25 4.88 -2.64
N LYS A 321 -10.25 5.63 -3.10
CA LYS A 321 -10.91 6.64 -2.27
C LYS A 321 -11.35 6.02 -0.93
N ASP A 322 -11.06 6.72 0.16
CA ASP A 322 -11.36 6.33 1.54
C ASP A 322 -10.66 5.03 2.02
N HIS A 323 -9.63 4.57 1.31
CA HIS A 323 -8.94 3.30 1.58
C HIS A 323 -8.42 3.17 3.02
N ALA A 324 -7.88 4.23 3.58
CA ALA A 324 -7.35 4.23 4.94
C ALA A 324 -8.46 3.94 5.97
N GLU A 325 -9.56 4.69 5.90
CA GLU A 325 -10.68 4.53 6.84
C GLU A 325 -11.39 3.18 6.65
N ILE A 326 -11.60 2.73 5.41
CA ILE A 326 -12.13 1.40 5.11
C ILE A 326 -11.31 0.33 5.82
N THR A 327 -9.98 0.40 5.71
CA THR A 327 -9.08 -0.62 6.24
C THR A 327 -8.99 -0.58 7.77
N LEU A 328 -8.90 0.60 8.37
CA LEU A 328 -8.93 0.72 9.84
C LEU A 328 -10.25 0.23 10.43
N ASN A 329 -11.37 0.45 9.73
CA ASN A 329 -12.67 -0.06 10.16
C ASN A 329 -12.76 -1.59 10.15
N VAL A 330 -12.03 -2.29 9.28
CA VAL A 330 -11.95 -3.76 9.36
C VAL A 330 -11.45 -4.21 10.72
N LEU A 331 -10.41 -3.56 11.25
CA LEU A 331 -9.85 -3.90 12.58
C LEU A 331 -10.74 -3.46 13.75
N ARG A 332 -11.60 -2.45 13.55
CA ARG A 332 -12.61 -2.03 14.54
C ARG A 332 -13.79 -2.98 14.58
N GLU A 333 -14.22 -3.46 13.43
CA GLU A 333 -15.39 -4.32 13.26
C GLU A 333 -15.11 -5.80 13.55
N ASN A 334 -13.85 -6.26 13.43
CA ASN A 334 -13.50 -7.68 13.57
C ASN A 334 -12.35 -7.88 14.57
N GLU A 335 -12.71 -8.30 15.80
CA GLU A 335 -11.75 -8.55 16.87
C GLU A 335 -10.74 -9.66 16.54
N LYS A 336 -11.13 -10.69 15.78
CA LYS A 336 -10.22 -11.78 15.40
C LYS A 336 -9.14 -11.28 14.44
N LEU A 337 -9.51 -10.43 13.48
CA LEU A 337 -8.54 -9.79 12.58
C LEU A 337 -7.65 -8.81 13.34
N ARG A 338 -8.22 -8.00 14.24
CA ARG A 338 -7.45 -7.10 15.09
C ARG A 338 -6.40 -7.86 15.90
N LYS A 339 -6.80 -8.94 16.56
CA LYS A 339 -5.89 -9.80 17.31
C LYS A 339 -4.81 -10.45 16.44
N LEU A 340 -5.18 -10.96 15.27
CA LEU A 340 -4.23 -11.50 14.31
C LEU A 340 -3.16 -10.48 13.92
N PHE A 341 -3.58 -9.24 13.65
CA PHE A 341 -2.66 -8.16 13.26
C PHE A 341 -1.74 -7.76 14.41
N ASP A 342 -2.27 -7.65 15.62
CA ASP A 342 -1.53 -7.29 16.82
C ASP A 342 -0.46 -8.34 17.15
N GLU A 343 -0.82 -9.65 17.08
CA GLU A 343 0.09 -10.77 17.38
C GLU A 343 1.17 -11.00 16.30
N LYS A 344 0.85 -10.69 15.04
CA LYS A 344 1.71 -11.10 13.91
C LYS A 344 2.52 -9.95 13.31
N TYR A 345 2.06 -8.70 13.48
CA TYR A 345 2.63 -7.56 12.77
C TYR A 345 2.94 -6.35 13.68
N CYS A 346 2.68 -6.46 14.98
CA CYS A 346 3.03 -5.48 16.01
C CYS A 346 3.93 -6.06 17.07
#